data_37b54d04ff390a143adfc9d5118343ed
#
_entry.id   37b54d04ff390a143adfc9d5118343ed
#
_cell.length_a   1.000
_cell.length_b   1.000
_cell.length_c   1.000
_cell.angle_alpha   90.00
_cell.angle_beta   90.00
_cell.angle_gamma   90.00
#
_symmetry.space_group_name_H-M   'P 1'
#
loop_
_entity.id
_entity.type
_entity.pdbx_description
1 polymer ?
#
loop_
_entity_poly.entity_id
_entity_poly.type
_entity_poly.pdbx_seq_one_letter_code
_entity_poly.pdbx_strand_id
1 'polypeptide(L)'
;MKGISFDSKICQDLDQALKKEWLETNQFGGSASSTIICANTRRYHGLLIAQLKPPLGRFVMLSGIEEILFIDETTYPLSTQLYPNTVHPEGYRNLNQFSLLPFPTWIFQMEDLILAKSVILMHDEQTVLVRYQILAGDEHLVRLELKPQTAFRDCNSLAYHNGRLNTNIESSFGRIRLAGLFFYHNAAIVDQSGSWYRQVQYPEEKKLNLDFEEDLYNPFRLVYTFLKGREVFFCASIEDYKTVDFQMFVAREEDRRRRFVNNLSISDLQL
;
A
#
# COMPACT_ATOMS: atom_id res chain seq x y z
N MET A 1 25.29 -1.38 -4.46
CA MET A 1 24.75 -0.20 -3.73
C MET A 1 24.18 -0.65 -2.40
N LYS A 2 24.55 -0.01 -1.27
CA LYS A 2 23.81 -0.22 -0.02
C LYS A 2 22.46 0.48 -0.17
N GLY A 3 21.37 -0.26 -0.14
CA GLY A 3 20.02 0.30 -0.17
C GLY A 3 19.72 1.10 1.10
N ILE A 4 18.76 2.04 1.00
CA ILE A 4 18.23 2.75 2.17
C ILE A 4 17.45 1.73 3.00
N SER A 5 17.77 1.61 4.29
CA SER A 5 17.05 0.79 5.25
C SER A 5 17.02 1.44 6.62
N PHE A 6 15.95 1.18 7.38
CA PHE A 6 15.75 1.64 8.75
C PHE A 6 15.41 0.45 9.64
N ASP A 7 16.01 0.40 10.80
CA ASP A 7 15.78 -0.63 11.80
C ASP A 7 14.59 -0.30 12.72
N SER A 8 14.29 -1.19 13.65
CA SER A 8 13.19 -1.04 14.60
C SER A 8 13.28 0.23 15.45
N LYS A 9 14.47 0.73 15.75
CA LYS A 9 14.65 1.95 16.54
C LYS A 9 14.06 3.18 15.82
N ILE A 10 14.16 3.22 14.50
CA ILE A 10 13.56 4.29 13.69
C ILE A 10 12.10 3.95 13.36
N CYS A 11 11.82 2.70 12.98
CA CYS A 11 10.48 2.29 12.54
C CYS A 11 9.44 2.37 13.65
N GLN A 12 9.82 2.10 14.91
CA GLN A 12 8.92 2.11 16.07
C GLN A 12 8.88 3.45 16.82
N ASP A 13 9.69 4.42 16.41
CA ASP A 13 9.62 5.80 16.88
C ASP A 13 8.70 6.60 15.94
N LEU A 14 7.50 6.91 16.42
CA LEU A 14 6.47 7.57 15.61
C LEU A 14 6.96 8.89 14.99
N ASP A 15 7.62 9.74 15.80
CA ASP A 15 8.06 11.06 15.37
C ASP A 15 9.19 11.01 14.33
N GLN A 16 10.06 10.02 14.43
CA GLN A 16 11.11 9.80 13.45
C GLN A 16 10.58 9.13 12.19
N ALA A 17 9.74 8.12 12.33
CA ALA A 17 9.19 7.35 11.22
C ALA A 17 8.27 8.18 10.31
N LEU A 18 7.48 9.09 10.87
CA LEU A 18 6.64 10.03 10.11
C LEU A 18 7.46 11.01 9.23
N LYS A 19 8.74 11.23 9.53
CA LYS A 19 9.65 12.09 8.74
C LYS A 19 10.39 11.34 7.64
N LYS A 20 10.25 10.02 7.56
CA LYS A 20 10.89 9.18 6.54
C LYS A 20 9.85 8.79 5.51
N GLU A 21 9.98 9.35 4.32
CA GLU A 21 9.07 9.11 3.20
C GLU A 21 9.75 8.25 2.13
N TRP A 22 8.97 7.46 1.44
CA TRP A 22 9.38 6.71 0.26
C TRP A 22 8.52 7.09 -0.94
N LEU A 23 9.07 6.95 -2.13
CA LEU A 23 8.42 7.27 -3.39
C LEU A 23 8.84 6.25 -4.47
N GLU A 24 7.85 5.71 -5.15
CA GLU A 24 7.98 4.97 -6.40
C GLU A 24 7.25 5.74 -7.51
N THR A 25 7.80 5.74 -8.72
CA THR A 25 7.18 6.39 -9.88
C THR A 25 7.16 5.47 -11.08
N ASN A 26 6.19 5.65 -11.98
CA ASN A 26 6.14 4.96 -13.25
C ASN A 26 6.34 5.92 -14.44
N GLN A 27 6.45 5.36 -15.65
CA GLN A 27 6.69 6.16 -16.87
C GLN A 27 5.51 7.05 -17.27
N PHE A 28 4.32 6.84 -16.71
CA PHE A 28 3.12 7.61 -17.02
C PHE A 28 2.87 8.78 -16.06
N GLY A 29 3.79 9.05 -15.14
CA GLY A 29 3.63 10.09 -14.12
C GLY A 29 2.76 9.67 -12.95
N GLY A 30 2.40 8.40 -12.85
CA GLY A 30 1.80 7.81 -11.66
C GLY A 30 2.83 7.56 -10.57
N SER A 31 2.38 7.42 -9.34
CA SER A 31 3.25 7.20 -8.18
C SER A 31 2.59 6.36 -7.07
N ALA A 32 3.45 5.80 -6.22
CA ALA A 32 3.10 5.27 -4.92
C ALA A 32 4.04 5.88 -3.88
N SER A 33 3.52 6.43 -2.81
CA SER A 33 4.30 7.11 -1.78
C SER A 33 3.57 7.13 -0.44
N SER A 34 4.33 7.07 0.64
CA SER A 34 3.87 7.25 2.02
C SER A 34 5.08 7.44 2.94
N THR A 35 4.85 7.45 4.25
CA THR A 35 5.93 7.28 5.22
C THR A 35 6.32 5.80 5.35
N ILE A 36 7.47 5.54 5.97
CA ILE A 36 7.95 4.16 6.21
C ILE A 36 7.05 3.34 7.14
N ILE A 37 6.09 3.96 7.82
CA ILE A 37 5.08 3.28 8.65
C ILE A 37 3.70 3.25 7.99
N CYS A 38 3.63 3.54 6.68
CA CYS A 38 2.41 3.58 5.88
C CYS A 38 1.35 4.60 6.37
N ALA A 39 1.70 5.53 7.27
CA ALA A 39 0.85 6.65 7.66
C ALA A 39 1.04 7.80 6.67
N ASN A 40 0.00 8.17 5.95
CA ASN A 40 0.05 9.29 5.04
C ASN A 40 0.13 10.61 5.83
N THR A 41 1.11 11.45 5.50
CA THR A 41 1.30 12.78 6.13
C THR A 41 0.96 13.92 5.18
N ARG A 42 0.77 13.60 3.90
CA ARG A 42 0.48 14.56 2.82
C ARG A 42 -0.72 14.10 2.00
N ARG A 43 -1.51 15.07 1.50
CA ARG A 43 -2.66 14.77 0.63
C ARG A 43 -2.30 14.07 -0.68
N TYR A 44 -1.06 14.21 -1.15
CA TYR A 44 -0.54 13.50 -2.32
C TYR A 44 0.21 12.20 -1.99
N HIS A 45 0.14 11.70 -0.76
CA HIS A 45 0.49 10.32 -0.47
C HIS A 45 -0.62 9.37 -0.90
N GLY A 46 -0.25 8.20 -1.33
CA GLY A 46 -1.17 7.13 -1.71
C GLY A 46 -0.44 5.94 -2.32
N LEU A 47 -1.05 4.77 -2.24
CA LEU A 47 -0.51 3.54 -2.83
C LEU A 47 -0.72 3.48 -4.35
N LEU A 48 -1.76 4.17 -4.87
CA LEU A 48 -1.94 4.35 -6.31
C LEU A 48 -2.41 5.78 -6.59
N ILE A 49 -1.49 6.59 -7.07
CA ILE A 49 -1.77 7.90 -7.65
C ILE A 49 -1.63 7.75 -9.15
N ALA A 50 -2.75 7.75 -9.87
CA ALA A 50 -2.81 7.49 -11.30
C ALA A 50 -2.95 8.78 -12.11
N GLN A 51 -2.32 8.83 -13.28
CA GLN A 51 -2.51 9.87 -14.27
C GLN A 51 -3.73 9.52 -15.15
N LEU A 52 -4.91 10.07 -14.84
CA LEU A 52 -6.14 9.75 -15.56
C LEU A 52 -6.35 10.58 -16.84
N LYS A 53 -5.89 11.82 -16.84
CA LYS A 53 -6.08 12.79 -17.93
C LYS A 53 -4.79 13.48 -18.30
N PRO A 54 -3.90 12.85 -19.10
CA PRO A 54 -2.70 13.52 -19.56
C PRO A 54 -3.02 14.77 -20.40
N PRO A 55 -2.26 15.88 -20.28
CA PRO A 55 -1.16 16.09 -19.33
C PRO A 55 -1.62 16.57 -17.93
N LEU A 56 -2.91 16.73 -17.71
CA LEU A 56 -3.48 17.30 -16.51
C LEU A 56 -4.12 16.24 -15.62
N GLY A 57 -3.85 16.28 -14.33
CA GLY A 57 -4.61 15.59 -13.30
C GLY A 57 -4.04 14.22 -12.92
N ARG A 58 -3.33 14.21 -11.79
CA ARG A 58 -3.05 13.01 -11.01
C ARG A 58 -4.13 12.83 -9.96
N PHE A 59 -4.65 11.63 -9.86
CA PHE A 59 -5.73 11.27 -8.95
C PHE A 59 -5.26 10.25 -7.93
N VAL A 60 -5.54 10.49 -6.66
CA VAL A 60 -5.40 9.49 -5.60
C VAL A 60 -6.55 8.52 -5.74
N MET A 61 -6.28 7.34 -6.27
CA MET A 61 -7.25 6.26 -6.46
C MET A 61 -7.32 5.38 -5.21
N LEU A 62 -6.14 4.91 -4.74
CA LEU A 62 -5.97 4.13 -3.53
C LEU A 62 -5.05 4.91 -2.58
N SER A 63 -5.61 5.42 -1.49
CA SER A 63 -4.86 6.19 -0.48
C SER A 63 -4.00 5.26 0.38
N GLY A 64 -4.57 4.16 0.87
CA GLY A 64 -3.89 3.21 1.75
C GLY A 64 -4.65 1.89 1.87
N ILE A 65 -4.21 1.07 2.79
CA ILE A 65 -4.88 -0.17 3.18
C ILE A 65 -4.83 -0.25 4.70
N GLU A 66 -5.97 -0.47 5.37
CA GLU A 66 -5.93 -0.95 6.74
C GLU A 66 -5.66 -2.45 6.72
N GLU A 67 -4.66 -2.86 7.48
CA GLU A 67 -4.11 -4.21 7.48
C GLU A 67 -4.10 -4.76 8.90
N ILE A 68 -4.76 -5.89 9.10
CA ILE A 68 -4.84 -6.56 10.41
C ILE A 68 -4.43 -8.02 10.23
N LEU A 69 -3.40 -8.42 10.95
CA LEU A 69 -2.94 -9.81 11.00
C LEU A 69 -3.50 -10.50 12.25
N PHE A 70 -3.94 -11.72 12.07
CA PHE A 70 -4.35 -12.61 13.14
C PHE A 70 -3.38 -13.79 13.15
N ILE A 71 -2.78 -14.02 14.31
CA ILE A 71 -1.94 -15.19 14.58
C ILE A 71 -2.68 -15.98 15.65
N ASP A 72 -3.19 -17.14 15.27
CA ASP A 72 -4.13 -17.91 16.08
C ASP A 72 -5.31 -17.04 16.55
N GLU A 73 -5.41 -16.70 17.83
CA GLU A 73 -6.48 -15.85 18.38
C GLU A 73 -6.03 -14.39 18.63
N THR A 74 -4.74 -14.08 18.43
CA THR A 74 -4.18 -12.76 18.72
C THR A 74 -4.20 -11.85 17.49
N THR A 75 -4.51 -10.57 17.71
CA THR A 75 -4.65 -9.58 16.65
C THR A 75 -3.49 -8.58 16.65
N TYR A 76 -2.87 -8.39 15.49
CA TYR A 76 -1.77 -7.47 15.28
C TYR A 76 -2.08 -6.49 14.14
N PRO A 77 -2.19 -5.18 14.40
CA PRO A 77 -2.27 -4.19 13.33
C PRO A 77 -0.93 -4.08 12.59
N LEU A 78 -0.97 -3.91 11.27
CA LEU A 78 0.21 -3.65 10.44
C LEU A 78 0.21 -2.22 9.89
N SER A 79 -0.96 -1.62 9.68
CA SER A 79 -1.12 -0.25 9.22
C SER A 79 -1.10 0.77 10.36
N THR A 80 -0.74 2.01 10.04
CA THR A 80 -0.76 3.15 10.97
C THR A 80 -1.54 4.28 10.34
N GLN A 81 -2.44 4.93 11.10
CA GLN A 81 -3.23 6.04 10.61
C GLN A 81 -3.40 7.14 11.67
N LEU A 82 -3.43 8.38 11.20
CA LEU A 82 -3.48 9.57 12.05
C LEU A 82 -4.90 10.15 12.05
N TYR A 83 -5.42 10.41 13.25
CA TYR A 83 -6.72 11.02 13.49
C TYR A 83 -6.59 12.19 14.47
N PRO A 84 -7.65 13.01 14.71
CA PRO A 84 -7.61 14.04 15.72
C PRO A 84 -7.19 13.49 17.09
N ASN A 85 -6.03 13.93 17.57
CA ASN A 85 -5.47 13.58 18.88
C ASN A 85 -5.20 12.09 19.13
N THR A 86 -5.18 11.25 18.09
CA THR A 86 -4.89 9.82 18.25
C THR A 86 -4.23 9.23 17.01
N VAL A 87 -3.49 8.16 17.23
CA VAL A 87 -2.96 7.27 16.19
C VAL A 87 -3.66 5.94 16.33
N HIS A 88 -4.36 5.51 15.28
CA HIS A 88 -5.05 4.22 15.31
C HIS A 88 -5.33 3.72 13.88
N PRO A 89 -4.97 2.45 13.60
CA PRO A 89 -4.19 1.53 14.42
C PRO A 89 -2.72 1.96 14.56
N GLU A 90 -1.98 1.34 15.47
CA GLU A 90 -0.56 1.62 15.73
C GLU A 90 0.34 0.51 15.17
N GLY A 91 0.18 0.14 13.92
CA GLY A 91 0.93 -0.95 13.28
C GLY A 91 2.45 -0.75 13.27
N TYR A 92 2.91 0.50 13.35
CA TYR A 92 4.34 0.83 13.43
C TYR A 92 5.05 0.14 14.61
N ARG A 93 4.33 -0.19 15.68
CA ARG A 93 4.89 -0.90 16.86
C ARG A 93 5.35 -2.32 16.55
N ASN A 94 4.79 -2.94 15.51
CA ASN A 94 5.14 -4.29 15.05
C ASN A 94 6.18 -4.26 13.91
N LEU A 95 6.56 -3.07 13.43
CA LEU A 95 7.48 -2.91 12.33
C LEU A 95 8.94 -3.03 12.81
N ASN A 96 9.62 -4.08 12.36
CA ASN A 96 11.01 -4.34 12.72
C ASN A 96 12.01 -3.66 11.76
N GLN A 97 11.68 -3.61 10.47
CA GLN A 97 12.57 -3.05 9.46
C GLN A 97 11.79 -2.52 8.26
N PHE A 98 12.28 -1.43 7.68
CA PHE A 98 11.92 -0.97 6.34
C PHE A 98 13.15 -0.96 5.44
N SER A 99 12.98 -1.32 4.17
CA SER A 99 14.00 -1.20 3.13
C SER A 99 13.38 -0.75 1.80
N LEU A 100 14.14 0.02 1.01
CA LEU A 100 13.64 0.57 -0.26
C LEU A 100 13.96 -0.32 -1.46
N LEU A 101 14.94 -1.22 -1.38
CA LEU A 101 15.39 -2.03 -2.51
C LEU A 101 15.17 -3.53 -2.27
N PRO A 102 14.78 -4.30 -3.29
CA PRO A 102 14.43 -3.87 -4.67
C PRO A 102 13.12 -3.12 -4.77
N PHE A 103 12.23 -3.25 -3.78
CA PHE A 103 10.94 -2.57 -3.63
C PHE A 103 10.82 -2.04 -2.22
N PRO A 104 9.98 -1.00 -1.96
CA PRO A 104 9.58 -0.67 -0.60
C PRO A 104 9.08 -1.92 0.11
N THR A 105 9.80 -2.35 1.13
CA THR A 105 9.54 -3.61 1.85
C THR A 105 9.58 -3.37 3.35
N TRP A 106 8.56 -3.84 4.03
CA TRP A 106 8.37 -3.81 5.47
C TRP A 106 8.53 -5.21 6.03
N ILE A 107 9.31 -5.36 7.08
CA ILE A 107 9.43 -6.59 7.86
C ILE A 107 8.76 -6.37 9.21
N PHE A 108 7.65 -7.03 9.42
CA PHE A 108 6.95 -7.06 10.69
C PHE A 108 7.38 -8.28 11.48
N GLN A 109 7.54 -8.10 12.79
CA GLN A 109 7.87 -9.19 13.70
C GLN A 109 6.88 -9.20 14.85
N MET A 110 6.14 -10.30 14.99
CA MET A 110 5.18 -10.56 16.04
C MET A 110 5.49 -11.93 16.63
N GLU A 111 5.97 -11.94 17.86
CA GLU A 111 6.47 -13.16 18.51
C GLU A 111 7.56 -13.83 17.64
N ASP A 112 7.36 -15.08 17.22
CA ASP A 112 8.23 -15.84 16.31
C ASP A 112 7.83 -15.73 14.83
N LEU A 113 6.66 -15.12 14.53
CA LEU A 113 6.23 -14.90 13.15
C LEU A 113 6.92 -13.67 12.56
N ILE A 114 7.49 -13.83 11.38
CA ILE A 114 8.07 -12.76 10.57
C ILE A 114 7.29 -12.66 9.27
N LEU A 115 6.67 -11.51 9.03
CA LEU A 115 5.92 -11.20 7.82
C LEU A 115 6.63 -10.10 7.02
N ALA A 116 6.84 -10.36 5.73
CA ALA A 116 7.25 -9.34 4.78
C ALA A 116 6.05 -8.81 4.00
N LYS A 117 5.94 -7.47 3.88
CA LYS A 117 5.06 -6.76 2.97
C LYS A 117 5.92 -6.03 1.95
N SER A 118 5.60 -6.13 0.65
CA SER A 118 6.27 -5.36 -0.41
C SER A 118 5.25 -4.62 -1.26
N VAL A 119 5.55 -3.37 -1.62
CA VAL A 119 4.76 -2.57 -2.55
C VAL A 119 5.51 -2.44 -3.86
N ILE A 120 4.87 -2.81 -4.97
CA ILE A 120 5.45 -2.86 -6.31
C ILE A 120 4.59 -2.00 -7.23
N LEU A 121 5.07 -0.81 -7.59
CA LEU A 121 4.44 0.00 -8.62
C LEU A 121 4.95 -0.46 -10.00
N MET A 122 4.03 -0.86 -10.87
CA MET A 122 4.36 -1.30 -12.22
C MET A 122 4.86 -0.12 -13.05
N HIS A 123 5.98 -0.31 -13.77
CA HIS A 123 6.61 0.78 -14.50
C HIS A 123 5.80 1.25 -15.72
N ASP A 124 5.27 0.32 -16.47
CA ASP A 124 4.57 0.50 -17.76
C ASP A 124 3.04 0.42 -17.64
N GLU A 125 2.51 0.54 -16.42
CA GLU A 125 1.07 0.45 -16.16
C GLU A 125 0.70 1.31 -14.94
N GLN A 126 -0.55 1.74 -14.88
CA GLN A 126 -1.07 2.46 -13.71
C GLN A 126 -1.60 1.43 -12.67
N THR A 127 -0.68 0.63 -12.16
CA THR A 127 -0.98 -0.56 -11.35
C THR A 127 -0.03 -0.65 -10.18
N VAL A 128 -0.56 -0.90 -8.99
CA VAL A 128 0.20 -1.23 -7.79
C VAL A 128 -0.14 -2.64 -7.33
N LEU A 129 0.90 -3.42 -7.02
CA LEU A 129 0.81 -4.75 -6.42
C LEU A 129 1.35 -4.70 -5.00
N VAL A 130 0.61 -5.24 -4.05
CA VAL A 130 1.07 -5.45 -2.66
C VAL A 130 1.17 -6.95 -2.41
N ARG A 131 2.34 -7.38 -1.98
CA ARG A 131 2.67 -8.79 -1.70
C ARG A 131 2.97 -8.98 -0.22
N TYR A 132 2.43 -10.04 0.35
CA TYR A 132 2.73 -10.48 1.72
C TYR A 132 3.26 -11.90 1.72
N GLN A 133 4.33 -12.12 2.48
CA GLN A 133 5.01 -13.41 2.61
C GLN A 133 5.34 -13.68 4.08
N ILE A 134 5.03 -14.88 4.58
CA ILE A 134 5.56 -15.35 5.86
C ILE A 134 6.99 -15.84 5.61
N LEU A 135 7.94 -15.26 6.33
CA LEU A 135 9.37 -15.60 6.26
C LEU A 135 9.78 -16.59 7.35
N ALA A 136 9.09 -16.56 8.50
CA ALA A 136 9.27 -17.48 9.63
C ALA A 136 7.97 -17.59 10.44
N GLY A 137 7.79 -18.66 11.24
CA GLY A 137 6.60 -18.87 12.06
C GLY A 137 5.40 -19.40 11.24
N ASP A 138 5.62 -20.21 10.22
CA ASP A 138 4.60 -20.73 9.32
C ASP A 138 3.79 -21.92 9.88
N GLU A 139 4.02 -22.32 11.12
CA GLU A 139 3.26 -23.33 11.86
C GLU A 139 1.97 -22.79 12.48
N HIS A 140 1.82 -21.47 12.61
CA HIS A 140 0.62 -20.83 13.14
C HIS A 140 -0.52 -20.77 12.12
N LEU A 141 -1.75 -20.68 12.62
CA LEU A 141 -2.89 -20.30 11.78
C LEU A 141 -2.85 -18.78 11.56
N VAL A 142 -2.40 -18.38 10.38
CA VAL A 142 -2.25 -16.96 10.05
C VAL A 142 -3.33 -16.50 9.08
N ARG A 143 -4.07 -15.46 9.47
CA ARG A 143 -5.09 -14.80 8.66
C ARG A 143 -4.75 -13.32 8.52
N LEU A 144 -4.91 -12.77 7.31
CA LEU A 144 -4.73 -11.34 7.03
C LEU A 144 -6.05 -10.75 6.54
N GLU A 145 -6.45 -9.65 7.13
CA GLU A 145 -7.57 -8.83 6.66
C GLU A 145 -7.05 -7.53 6.06
N LEU A 146 -7.51 -7.23 4.84
CA LEU A 146 -7.19 -6.00 4.12
C LEU A 146 -8.47 -5.21 3.87
N LYS A 147 -8.44 -3.91 4.21
CA LYS A 147 -9.49 -2.95 3.91
C LYS A 147 -8.89 -1.80 3.10
N PRO A 148 -9.00 -1.82 1.76
CA PRO A 148 -8.48 -0.74 0.93
C PRO A 148 -9.22 0.57 1.20
N GLN A 149 -8.49 1.67 1.19
CA GLN A 149 -9.01 3.03 1.43
C GLN A 149 -8.91 3.82 0.14
N THR A 150 -10.06 4.06 -0.50
CA THR A 150 -10.15 4.78 -1.77
C THR A 150 -10.47 6.25 -1.55
N ALA A 151 -9.97 7.13 -2.42
CA ALA A 151 -10.19 8.57 -2.34
C ALA A 151 -10.89 9.14 -3.59
N PHE A 152 -10.57 8.68 -4.80
CA PHE A 152 -11.14 9.11 -6.09
C PHE A 152 -11.12 10.64 -6.26
N ARG A 153 -10.01 11.28 -5.97
CA ARG A 153 -9.85 12.74 -5.99
C ARG A 153 -8.56 13.19 -6.67
N ASP A 154 -8.55 14.43 -7.13
CA ASP A 154 -7.31 15.08 -7.55
C ASP A 154 -6.28 15.09 -6.39
N CYS A 155 -5.00 14.92 -6.69
CA CYS A 155 -3.95 14.82 -5.69
C CYS A 155 -3.74 16.11 -4.87
N ASN A 156 -4.24 17.27 -5.35
CA ASN A 156 -4.16 18.54 -4.65
C ASN A 156 -5.44 18.89 -3.85
N SER A 157 -6.49 18.06 -3.90
CA SER A 157 -7.74 18.24 -3.16
C SER A 157 -7.86 17.19 -2.05
N LEU A 158 -8.89 17.34 -1.22
CA LEU A 158 -9.31 16.36 -0.22
C LEU A 158 -10.75 15.96 -0.47
N ALA A 159 -11.11 14.74 -0.07
CA ALA A 159 -12.45 14.21 -0.21
C ALA A 159 -13.13 14.09 1.16
N TYR A 160 -14.45 14.26 1.15
CA TYR A 160 -15.28 14.13 2.34
C TYR A 160 -16.44 13.20 2.05
N HIS A 161 -16.93 12.56 3.08
CA HIS A 161 -18.12 11.71 2.98
C HIS A 161 -19.28 12.48 2.32
N ASN A 162 -19.77 11.92 1.23
CA ASN A 162 -20.93 12.48 0.53
C ASN A 162 -21.74 11.34 -0.13
N GLY A 163 -23.03 11.58 -0.33
CA GLY A 163 -23.93 10.61 -0.97
C GLY A 163 -23.80 10.52 -2.50
N ARG A 164 -22.78 11.14 -3.11
CA ARG A 164 -22.60 11.17 -4.57
C ARG A 164 -21.62 10.09 -5.06
N LEU A 165 -20.83 9.53 -4.15
CA LEU A 165 -19.90 8.45 -4.51
C LEU A 165 -20.70 7.24 -4.98
N ASN A 166 -20.40 6.77 -6.18
CA ASN A 166 -20.95 5.50 -6.65
C ASN A 166 -20.25 4.36 -5.90
N THR A 167 -20.95 3.74 -4.97
CA THR A 167 -20.47 2.65 -4.14
C THR A 167 -20.80 1.27 -4.71
N ASN A 168 -21.38 1.19 -5.91
CA ASN A 168 -21.70 -0.07 -6.54
C ASN A 168 -20.44 -0.84 -6.90
N ILE A 169 -20.35 -2.05 -6.39
CA ILE A 169 -19.25 -2.98 -6.61
C ILE A 169 -19.70 -4.07 -7.57
N GLU A 170 -18.90 -4.27 -8.62
CA GLU A 170 -18.98 -5.45 -9.47
C GLU A 170 -17.90 -6.44 -9.00
N SER A 171 -18.30 -7.60 -8.51
CA SER A 171 -17.36 -8.60 -7.98
C SER A 171 -17.48 -9.92 -8.74
N SER A 172 -16.36 -10.48 -9.08
CA SER A 172 -16.20 -11.82 -9.64
C SER A 172 -14.99 -12.50 -8.99
N PHE A 173 -14.76 -13.77 -9.29
CA PHE A 173 -13.67 -14.51 -8.68
C PHE A 173 -12.33 -13.80 -8.92
N GLY A 174 -11.69 -13.38 -7.81
CA GLY A 174 -10.37 -12.72 -7.84
C GLY A 174 -10.35 -11.29 -8.43
N ARG A 175 -11.50 -10.70 -8.79
CA ARG A 175 -11.60 -9.38 -9.40
C ARG A 175 -12.79 -8.59 -8.81
N ILE A 176 -12.52 -7.33 -8.48
CA ILE A 176 -13.54 -6.37 -8.01
C ILE A 176 -13.38 -5.09 -8.82
N ARG A 177 -14.50 -4.46 -9.22
CA ARG A 177 -14.52 -3.15 -9.88
C ARG A 177 -15.33 -2.16 -9.06
N LEU A 178 -14.78 -0.95 -8.89
CA LEU A 178 -15.44 0.18 -8.26
C LEU A 178 -15.07 1.47 -9.01
N ALA A 179 -16.02 2.18 -9.58
CA ALA A 179 -15.83 3.51 -10.16
C ALA A 179 -14.60 3.65 -11.10
N GLY A 180 -14.28 2.63 -11.90
CA GLY A 180 -13.14 2.62 -12.82
C GLY A 180 -11.80 2.22 -12.18
N LEU A 181 -11.79 1.86 -10.92
CA LEU A 181 -10.67 1.21 -10.25
C LEU A 181 -10.95 -0.29 -10.18
N PHE A 182 -9.96 -1.08 -10.54
CA PHE A 182 -10.01 -2.53 -10.52
C PHE A 182 -9.10 -3.04 -9.42
N PHE A 183 -9.59 -4.04 -8.70
CA PHE A 183 -8.83 -4.74 -7.68
C PHE A 183 -8.73 -6.21 -8.05
N TYR A 184 -7.54 -6.77 -7.91
CA TYR A 184 -7.27 -8.19 -8.16
C TYR A 184 -6.65 -8.80 -6.90
N HIS A 185 -7.06 -10.00 -6.55
CA HIS A 185 -6.66 -10.63 -5.30
C HIS A 185 -6.74 -12.16 -5.36
N ASN A 186 -6.01 -12.81 -4.46
CA ASN A 186 -6.14 -14.24 -4.18
C ASN A 186 -6.76 -14.53 -2.79
N ALA A 187 -7.59 -13.60 -2.31
CA ALA A 187 -8.29 -13.74 -1.03
C ALA A 187 -9.30 -14.89 -1.04
N ALA A 188 -9.47 -15.52 0.11
CA ALA A 188 -10.46 -16.58 0.32
C ALA A 188 -11.89 -16.04 0.46
N ILE A 189 -12.05 -14.85 1.07
CA ILE A 189 -13.34 -14.22 1.34
C ILE A 189 -13.32 -12.77 0.92
N VAL A 190 -14.42 -12.31 0.31
CA VAL A 190 -14.70 -10.90 0.01
C VAL A 190 -15.97 -10.52 0.78
N ASP A 191 -15.85 -9.58 1.70
CA ASP A 191 -16.97 -8.97 2.41
C ASP A 191 -17.19 -7.56 1.85
N GLN A 192 -18.35 -7.32 1.25
CA GLN A 192 -18.70 -6.07 0.57
C GLN A 192 -19.39 -5.04 1.48
N SER A 193 -19.26 -5.19 2.80
CA SER A 193 -19.73 -4.19 3.76
C SER A 193 -18.81 -2.96 3.72
N GLY A 194 -19.20 -1.96 2.94
CA GLY A 194 -18.44 -0.71 2.83
C GLY A 194 -18.52 0.13 4.11
N SER A 195 -17.46 0.89 4.38
CA SER A 195 -17.37 1.79 5.54
C SER A 195 -16.58 3.07 5.22
N TRP A 196 -16.71 4.09 6.07
CA TRP A 196 -15.97 5.33 5.92
C TRP A 196 -15.00 5.53 7.09
N TYR A 197 -13.74 5.82 6.76
CA TYR A 197 -12.74 6.34 7.66
C TYR A 197 -12.85 7.86 7.67
N ARG A 198 -13.25 8.45 8.79
CA ARG A 198 -13.52 9.88 8.87
C ARG A 198 -12.40 10.61 9.58
N GLN A 199 -12.12 11.85 9.14
CA GLN A 199 -11.14 12.75 9.77
C GLN A 199 -9.72 12.16 9.79
N VAL A 200 -9.32 11.48 8.73
CA VAL A 200 -7.91 11.09 8.53
C VAL A 200 -7.09 12.35 8.38
N GLN A 201 -5.99 12.49 9.15
CA GLN A 201 -5.21 13.72 9.20
C GLN A 201 -3.88 13.61 8.46
N TYR A 202 -3.52 14.71 7.78
CA TYR A 202 -2.25 14.91 7.07
C TYR A 202 -1.43 16.01 7.77
N PRO A 203 -0.55 15.66 8.72
CA PRO A 203 0.13 16.66 9.56
C PRO A 203 1.06 17.61 8.80
N GLU A 204 1.61 17.19 7.65
CA GLU A 204 2.45 18.09 6.85
C GLU A 204 1.63 19.18 6.16
N GLU A 205 0.38 18.88 5.75
CA GLU A 205 -0.55 19.90 5.23
C GLU A 205 -0.97 20.87 6.33
N LYS A 206 -1.23 20.34 7.55
CA LYS A 206 -1.56 21.18 8.72
C LYS A 206 -0.46 22.18 9.06
N LYS A 207 0.82 21.78 8.98
CA LYS A 207 1.96 22.68 9.19
C LYS A 207 2.02 23.83 8.18
N LEU A 208 1.48 23.61 6.98
CA LEU A 208 1.43 24.59 5.90
C LEU A 208 0.16 25.44 5.93
N ASN A 209 -0.71 25.32 6.96
CA ASN A 209 -2.02 25.93 7.06
C ASN A 209 -2.93 25.63 5.85
N LEU A 210 -2.86 24.44 5.32
CA LEU A 210 -3.72 23.93 4.27
C LEU A 210 -4.78 22.99 4.86
N ASP A 211 -5.81 22.68 4.07
CA ASP A 211 -6.77 21.63 4.44
C ASP A 211 -6.03 20.31 4.63
N PHE A 212 -6.27 19.63 5.75
CA PHE A 212 -5.48 18.50 6.21
C PHE A 212 -6.30 17.31 6.75
N GLU A 213 -7.62 17.38 6.67
CA GLU A 213 -8.51 16.27 7.08
C GLU A 213 -9.28 15.73 5.89
N GLU A 214 -9.41 14.43 5.80
CA GLU A 214 -10.06 13.72 4.71
C GLU A 214 -10.89 12.55 5.21
N ASP A 215 -11.98 12.24 4.49
CA ASP A 215 -12.72 11.00 4.67
C ASP A 215 -12.39 10.04 3.53
N LEU A 216 -12.02 8.81 3.88
CA LEU A 216 -11.67 7.76 2.94
C LEU A 216 -12.74 6.68 2.93
N TYR A 217 -13.08 6.19 1.73
CA TYR A 217 -14.06 5.13 1.58
C TYR A 217 -13.37 3.75 1.50
N ASN A 218 -13.76 2.85 2.38
CA ASN A 218 -13.43 1.44 2.28
C ASN A 218 -14.58 0.71 1.59
N PRO A 219 -14.39 0.18 0.38
CA PRO A 219 -15.47 -0.48 -0.36
C PRO A 219 -15.75 -1.92 0.08
N PHE A 220 -14.74 -2.63 0.56
CA PHE A 220 -14.82 -4.06 0.91
C PHE A 220 -13.69 -4.47 1.84
N ARG A 221 -13.84 -5.63 2.45
CA ARG A 221 -12.80 -6.32 3.22
C ARG A 221 -12.42 -7.61 2.51
N LEU A 222 -11.14 -7.86 2.37
CA LEU A 222 -10.57 -9.12 1.88
C LEU A 222 -10.01 -9.91 3.05
N VAL A 223 -10.31 -11.20 3.10
CA VAL A 223 -9.77 -12.10 4.11
C VAL A 223 -8.93 -13.17 3.43
N TYR A 224 -7.68 -13.25 3.84
CA TYR A 224 -6.71 -14.22 3.37
C TYR A 224 -6.35 -15.19 4.49
N THR A 225 -6.16 -16.44 4.15
CA THR A 225 -5.54 -17.43 5.02
C THR A 225 -4.20 -17.80 4.40
N PHE A 226 -3.14 -17.65 5.16
CA PHE A 226 -1.82 -18.09 4.70
C PHE A 226 -1.75 -19.62 4.72
N LEU A 227 -1.39 -20.16 3.59
CA LEU A 227 -1.05 -21.57 3.45
C LEU A 227 0.45 -21.68 3.29
N LYS A 228 1.05 -22.71 3.86
CA LYS A 228 2.51 -22.92 3.82
C LYS A 228 3.07 -22.77 2.40
N GLY A 229 4.07 -21.89 2.26
CA GLY A 229 4.73 -21.59 0.98
C GLY A 229 3.89 -20.79 -0.01
N ARG A 230 2.72 -20.28 0.37
CA ARG A 230 1.89 -19.43 -0.48
C ARG A 230 1.98 -17.95 -0.09
N GLU A 231 2.03 -17.11 -1.08
CA GLU A 231 2.01 -15.66 -0.94
C GLU A 231 0.59 -15.12 -1.05
N VAL A 232 0.35 -13.99 -0.39
CA VAL A 232 -0.87 -13.22 -0.49
C VAL A 232 -0.64 -12.01 -1.39
N PHE A 233 -1.56 -11.77 -2.30
CA PHE A 233 -1.50 -10.67 -3.25
C PHE A 233 -2.76 -9.82 -3.22
N PHE A 234 -2.55 -8.51 -3.25
CA PHE A 234 -3.55 -7.49 -3.50
C PHE A 234 -3.03 -6.55 -4.57
N CYS A 235 -3.83 -6.30 -5.60
CA CYS A 235 -3.46 -5.43 -6.70
C CYS A 235 -4.57 -4.40 -6.92
N ALA A 236 -4.21 -3.15 -7.16
CA ALA A 236 -5.13 -2.09 -7.59
C ALA A 236 -4.62 -1.48 -8.90
N SER A 237 -5.53 -1.27 -9.86
CA SER A 237 -5.21 -0.81 -11.21
C SER A 237 -6.34 0.02 -11.80
N ILE A 238 -6.01 0.96 -12.69
CA ILE A 238 -7.00 1.55 -13.60
C ILE A 238 -7.13 0.75 -14.90
N GLU A 239 -6.29 -0.27 -15.08
CA GLU A 239 -6.33 -1.18 -16.22
C GLU A 239 -7.28 -2.36 -15.93
N ASP A 240 -8.11 -2.71 -16.92
CA ASP A 240 -9.03 -3.83 -16.82
C ASP A 240 -8.38 -5.11 -17.36
N TYR A 241 -7.73 -5.87 -16.49
CA TYR A 241 -7.15 -7.18 -16.85
C TYR A 241 -8.23 -8.26 -16.83
N LYS A 242 -8.23 -9.14 -17.83
CA LYS A 242 -9.07 -10.34 -17.82
C LYS A 242 -8.60 -11.35 -16.76
N THR A 243 -7.30 -11.48 -16.62
CA THR A 243 -6.63 -12.33 -15.62
C THR A 243 -5.33 -11.65 -15.20
N VAL A 244 -4.93 -11.83 -13.95
CA VAL A 244 -3.66 -11.34 -13.41
C VAL A 244 -2.83 -12.51 -12.94
N ASP A 245 -1.61 -12.62 -13.47
CA ASP A 245 -0.57 -13.47 -12.93
C ASP A 245 0.34 -12.62 -12.03
N PHE A 246 0.12 -12.69 -10.73
CA PHE A 246 0.84 -11.89 -9.74
C PHE A 246 2.34 -12.21 -9.74
N GLN A 247 2.72 -13.47 -9.91
CA GLN A 247 4.13 -13.87 -9.96
C GLN A 247 4.84 -13.30 -11.18
N MET A 248 4.15 -13.28 -12.31
CA MET A 248 4.68 -12.65 -13.53
C MET A 248 4.89 -11.13 -13.32
N PHE A 249 3.97 -10.44 -12.63
CA PHE A 249 4.13 -9.01 -12.32
C PHE A 249 5.37 -8.77 -11.46
N VAL A 250 5.54 -9.56 -10.38
CA VAL A 250 6.73 -9.49 -9.53
C VAL A 250 7.99 -9.72 -10.33
N ALA A 251 8.06 -10.83 -11.08
CA ALA A 251 9.25 -11.23 -11.85
C ALA A 251 9.63 -10.15 -12.90
N ARG A 252 8.64 -9.57 -13.59
CA ARG A 252 8.84 -8.51 -14.58
C ARG A 252 9.52 -7.28 -13.97
N GLU A 253 9.03 -6.80 -12.81
CA GLU A 253 9.59 -5.64 -12.15
C GLU A 253 10.95 -5.92 -11.49
N GLU A 254 11.17 -7.11 -10.94
CA GLU A 254 12.47 -7.52 -10.42
C GLU A 254 13.54 -7.55 -11.52
N ASP A 255 13.20 -8.13 -12.68
CA ASP A 255 14.12 -8.19 -13.83
C ASP A 255 14.42 -6.79 -14.37
N ARG A 256 13.42 -5.94 -14.52
CA ARG A 256 13.60 -4.55 -14.93
C ARG A 256 14.57 -3.81 -14.02
N ARG A 257 14.38 -3.90 -12.70
CA ARG A 257 15.23 -3.21 -11.70
C ARG A 257 16.65 -3.78 -11.68
N ARG A 258 16.79 -5.09 -11.84
CA ARG A 258 18.11 -5.73 -11.95
C ARG A 258 18.89 -5.22 -13.16
N ARG A 259 18.24 -5.11 -14.31
CA ARG A 259 18.87 -4.56 -15.54
C ARG A 259 19.27 -3.11 -15.34
N PHE A 260 18.43 -2.30 -14.71
CA PHE A 260 18.74 -0.89 -14.44
C PHE A 260 19.97 -0.74 -13.55
N VAL A 261 20.09 -1.50 -12.46
CA VAL A 261 21.26 -1.49 -11.58
C VAL A 261 22.53 -1.95 -12.31
N ASN A 262 22.45 -2.99 -13.13
CA ASN A 262 23.60 -3.49 -13.90
C ASN A 262 24.08 -2.45 -14.93
N ASN A 263 23.17 -1.77 -15.61
CA ASN A 263 23.52 -0.74 -16.59
C ASN A 263 24.19 0.48 -15.96
N LEU A 264 23.75 0.92 -14.76
CA LEU A 264 24.42 1.98 -14.01
C LEU A 264 25.86 1.61 -13.62
N SER A 265 26.08 0.37 -13.22
CA SER A 265 27.42 -0.12 -12.84
C SER A 265 28.39 -0.18 -14.03
N ILE A 266 27.90 -0.31 -15.25
CA ILE A 266 28.72 -0.32 -16.47
C ILE A 266 29.06 1.12 -16.91
N SER A 267 28.12 2.07 -16.78
CA SER A 267 28.35 3.48 -17.12
C SER A 267 29.35 4.18 -16.19
N ASP A 268 29.35 3.79 -14.90
CA ASP A 268 30.29 4.32 -13.90
C ASP A 268 31.74 3.81 -14.08
N LEU A 269 31.94 2.76 -14.88
CA LEU A 269 33.27 2.21 -15.20
C LEU A 269 33.89 2.82 -16.47
N GLN A 270 33.16 3.69 -17.19
CA GLN A 270 33.63 4.32 -18.45
C GLN A 270 33.98 5.82 -18.29
N LEU A 271 34.03 6.34 -17.08
CA LEU A 271 34.54 7.67 -16.72
C LEU A 271 35.88 7.55 -15.96
#